data_a81d3c1469fd91f79acb32ff5290ccca
#
_entry.id   a81d3c1469fd91f79acb32ff5290ccca
#
_cell.length_a   1.000
_cell.length_b   1.000
_cell.length_c   1.000
_cell.angle_alpha   90.00
_cell.angle_beta   90.00
_cell.angle_gamma   90.00
#
_symmetry.space_group_name_H-M   'P 1'
#
loop_
_entity.id
_entity.type
_entity.pdbx_description
1 polymer ?
#
loop_
_entity_poly.entity_id
_entity_poly.type
_entity_poly.pdbx_seq_one_letter_code
_entity_poly.pdbx_strand_id
1 'polypeptide(L)'
;MIEFKNISKTYKVAVREGGIKNAMKSLFTRNYKIIHALNDVSFQIAEGEMVGYIGPNGAGKSTTIKIMCGILTPDSGQCVIDGRIPYKERVAHVQQIGVVFGQRSQLWWDVPVIDSFELIKDIYRIDDKTYRRNLNDLTDLLAMGDLLKTPTRNLSLGQRMRCEIVASLLHDPKILFLDEPTIGLDAVSKISIRKFIKQVNEDRKTTVVLT
;
A
#
# COMPACT_ATOMS: atom_id res chain seq x y z
N MET A 1 12.73 8.97 -7.45
CA MET A 1 11.95 10.24 -7.52
C MET A 1 10.53 9.96 -8.02
N ILE A 2 9.51 10.57 -7.41
CA ILE A 2 8.09 10.47 -7.81
C ILE A 2 7.67 11.80 -8.41
N GLU A 3 7.11 11.77 -9.62
CA GLU A 3 6.51 12.93 -10.28
C GLU A 3 5.03 12.65 -10.57
N PHE A 4 4.16 13.50 -10.07
CA PHE A 4 2.72 13.43 -10.25
C PHE A 4 2.27 14.76 -10.87
N LYS A 5 1.83 14.74 -12.14
CA LYS A 5 1.57 15.95 -12.93
C LYS A 5 0.15 15.97 -13.48
N ASN A 6 -0.63 16.99 -13.10
CA ASN A 6 -1.98 17.28 -13.58
C ASN A 6 -2.92 16.07 -13.58
N ILE A 7 -2.80 15.24 -12.54
CA ILE A 7 -3.58 13.99 -12.42
C ILE A 7 -5.02 14.28 -12.06
N SER A 8 -5.93 13.77 -12.88
CA SER A 8 -7.35 13.72 -12.57
C SER A 8 -7.87 12.29 -12.62
N LYS A 9 -8.81 11.98 -11.73
CA LYS A 9 -9.48 10.68 -11.67
C LYS A 9 -10.94 10.83 -11.26
N THR A 10 -11.81 10.25 -12.07
CA THR A 10 -13.25 10.24 -11.83
C THR A 10 -13.78 8.82 -11.70
N TYR A 11 -14.81 8.64 -10.89
CA TYR A 11 -15.57 7.39 -10.78
C TYR A 11 -17.02 7.62 -11.16
N LYS A 12 -17.55 6.72 -11.98
CA LYS A 12 -18.97 6.65 -12.28
C LYS A 12 -19.62 5.63 -11.37
N VAL A 13 -20.41 6.09 -10.41
CA VAL A 13 -21.13 5.24 -9.43
C VAL A 13 -22.58 5.18 -9.82
N ALA A 14 -23.12 3.99 -10.05
CA ALA A 14 -24.54 3.82 -10.34
C ALA A 14 -25.35 4.15 -9.08
N VAL A 15 -26.28 5.10 -9.21
CA VAL A 15 -27.23 5.43 -8.14
C VAL A 15 -28.38 4.44 -8.24
N ARG A 16 -28.55 3.60 -7.20
CA ARG A 16 -29.69 2.70 -7.06
C ARG A 16 -30.64 3.25 -6.02
N GLU A 17 -31.85 3.58 -6.47
CA GLU A 17 -32.93 3.87 -5.54
C GLU A 17 -33.53 2.55 -5.02
N GLY A 18 -33.76 2.46 -3.71
CA GLY A 18 -34.35 1.27 -3.10
C GLY A 18 -35.77 0.98 -3.59
N GLY A 19 -36.15 -0.31 -3.61
CA GLY A 19 -37.48 -0.77 -3.97
C GLY A 19 -37.53 -1.61 -5.25
N ILE A 20 -38.38 -2.66 -5.26
CA ILE A 20 -38.51 -3.64 -6.37
C ILE A 20 -38.89 -2.97 -7.69
N LYS A 21 -39.79 -1.98 -7.68
CA LYS A 21 -40.19 -1.23 -8.88
C LYS A 21 -39.02 -0.41 -9.48
N ASN A 22 -38.16 0.15 -8.64
CA ASN A 22 -37.00 0.92 -9.08
C ASN A 22 -35.88 -0.03 -9.56
N ALA A 23 -35.79 -1.24 -9.01
CA ALA A 23 -34.86 -2.27 -9.49
C ALA A 23 -35.19 -2.70 -10.94
N MET A 24 -36.46 -2.86 -11.29
CA MET A 24 -36.87 -3.14 -12.67
C MET A 24 -36.63 -1.96 -13.62
N LYS A 25 -36.86 -0.71 -13.16
CA LYS A 25 -36.58 0.49 -13.94
C LYS A 25 -35.08 0.70 -14.17
N SER A 26 -34.24 0.29 -13.21
CA SER A 26 -32.77 0.39 -13.30
C SER A 26 -32.13 -0.56 -14.32
N LEU A 27 -32.87 -1.56 -14.84
CA LEU A 27 -32.44 -2.41 -15.94
C LEU A 27 -32.42 -1.65 -17.28
N PHE A 28 -33.30 -0.64 -17.43
CA PHE A 28 -33.45 0.13 -18.66
C PHE A 28 -32.85 1.55 -18.57
N THR A 29 -32.74 2.12 -17.38
CA THR A 29 -32.18 3.48 -17.16
C THR A 29 -31.18 3.43 -16.03
N ARG A 30 -29.89 3.65 -16.37
CA ARG A 30 -28.79 3.72 -15.38
C ARG A 30 -28.46 5.20 -15.10
N ASN A 31 -28.83 5.68 -13.93
CA ASN A 31 -28.39 6.97 -13.43
C ASN A 31 -27.01 6.83 -12.79
N TYR A 32 -26.05 7.64 -13.25
CA TYR A 32 -24.70 7.64 -12.70
C TYR A 32 -24.43 8.95 -11.96
N LYS A 33 -23.83 8.85 -10.79
CA LYS A 33 -23.18 9.97 -10.11
C LYS A 33 -21.71 9.96 -10.47
N ILE A 34 -21.19 11.08 -10.94
CA ILE A 34 -19.75 11.26 -11.19
C ILE A 34 -19.14 11.76 -9.88
N ILE A 35 -18.09 11.07 -9.43
CA ILE A 35 -17.29 11.44 -8.26
C ILE A 35 -15.89 11.79 -8.76
N HIS A 36 -15.49 13.06 -8.61
CA HIS A 36 -14.13 13.51 -8.89
C HIS A 36 -13.25 13.16 -7.69
N ALA A 37 -12.51 12.07 -7.78
CA ALA A 37 -11.63 11.61 -6.72
C ALA A 37 -10.31 12.38 -6.68
N LEU A 38 -9.79 12.77 -7.86
CA LEU A 38 -8.66 13.67 -8.02
C LEU A 38 -9.01 14.68 -9.11
N ASN A 39 -8.60 15.93 -8.92
CA ASN A 39 -8.82 17.01 -9.87
C ASN A 39 -7.56 17.86 -9.98
N ASP A 40 -6.83 17.67 -11.08
CA ASP A 40 -5.61 18.42 -11.44
C ASP A 40 -4.54 18.45 -10.34
N VAL A 41 -4.25 17.29 -9.74
CA VAL A 41 -3.28 17.17 -8.64
C VAL A 41 -1.88 17.05 -9.19
N SER A 42 -0.96 17.88 -8.66
CA SER A 42 0.46 17.86 -9.03
C SER A 42 1.35 17.98 -7.79
N PHE A 43 2.38 17.13 -7.70
CA PHE A 43 3.43 17.19 -6.68
C PHE A 43 4.65 16.38 -7.12
N GLN A 44 5.76 16.56 -6.40
CA GLN A 44 6.99 15.78 -6.56
C GLN A 44 7.48 15.32 -5.20
N ILE A 45 8.10 14.13 -5.14
CA ILE A 45 8.74 13.59 -3.96
C ILE A 45 10.15 13.16 -4.36
N ALA A 46 11.13 13.63 -3.60
CA ALA A 46 12.54 13.30 -3.83
C ALA A 46 12.84 11.84 -3.39
N GLU A 47 13.95 11.31 -3.88
CA GLU A 47 14.44 10.00 -3.44
C GLU A 47 14.86 10.07 -1.97
N GLY A 48 14.51 9.04 -1.20
CA GLY A 48 14.78 8.97 0.24
C GLY A 48 13.92 9.89 1.12
N GLU A 49 12.99 10.66 0.55
CA GLU A 49 12.11 11.54 1.31
C GLU A 49 11.01 10.73 2.02
N MET A 50 10.62 11.18 3.22
CA MET A 50 9.44 10.67 3.94
C MET A 50 8.33 11.71 3.91
N VAL A 51 7.21 11.38 3.26
CA VAL A 51 6.09 12.31 3.03
C VAL A 51 4.80 11.79 3.65
N GLY A 52 4.15 12.62 4.46
CA GLY A 52 2.78 12.41 4.93
C GLY A 52 1.76 13.06 3.99
N TYR A 53 0.93 12.24 3.33
CA TYR A 53 -0.14 12.73 2.46
C TYR A 53 -1.44 12.87 3.25
N ILE A 54 -1.70 14.08 3.77
CA ILE A 54 -2.75 14.36 4.75
C ILE A 54 -3.99 14.95 4.07
N GLY A 55 -5.17 14.59 4.57
CA GLY A 55 -6.44 15.15 4.10
C GLY A 55 -7.63 14.43 4.72
N PRO A 56 -8.85 14.98 4.61
CA PRO A 56 -10.06 14.34 5.14
C PRO A 56 -10.39 13.03 4.43
N ASN A 57 -11.32 12.25 5.00
CA ASN A 57 -11.83 11.04 4.33
C ASN A 57 -12.52 11.45 3.03
N GLY A 58 -12.26 10.69 1.95
CA GLY A 58 -12.75 11.00 0.61
C GLY A 58 -11.91 12.01 -0.18
N ALA A 59 -10.82 12.58 0.37
CA ALA A 59 -9.94 13.52 -0.33
C ALA A 59 -9.07 12.90 -1.44
N GLY A 60 -9.27 11.61 -1.76
CA GLY A 60 -8.52 10.95 -2.85
C GLY A 60 -7.20 10.32 -2.43
N LYS A 61 -6.82 10.31 -1.14
CA LYS A 61 -5.53 9.77 -0.65
C LYS A 61 -5.26 8.34 -1.17
N SER A 62 -6.16 7.41 -0.90
CA SER A 62 -6.00 6.02 -1.38
C SER A 62 -6.07 5.91 -2.91
N THR A 63 -6.77 6.83 -3.60
CA THR A 63 -6.77 6.88 -5.08
C THR A 63 -5.38 7.27 -5.59
N THR A 64 -4.75 8.28 -4.97
CA THR A 64 -3.38 8.69 -5.28
C THR A 64 -2.38 7.55 -5.07
N ILE A 65 -2.42 6.90 -3.90
CA ILE A 65 -1.57 5.71 -3.62
C ILE A 65 -1.79 4.62 -4.69
N LYS A 66 -3.04 4.29 -5.03
CA LYS A 66 -3.34 3.26 -6.04
C LYS A 66 -2.85 3.61 -7.44
N ILE A 67 -2.83 4.89 -7.82
CA ILE A 67 -2.23 5.35 -9.09
C ILE A 67 -0.71 5.19 -9.02
N MET A 68 -0.08 5.61 -7.94
CA MET A 68 1.37 5.45 -7.74
C MET A 68 1.80 3.97 -7.69
N CYS A 69 0.96 3.08 -7.15
CA CYS A 69 1.21 1.63 -7.18
C CYS A 69 0.92 0.97 -8.53
N GLY A 70 0.43 1.70 -9.55
CA GLY A 70 0.06 1.12 -10.84
C GLY A 70 -1.22 0.27 -10.82
N ILE A 71 -2.01 0.33 -9.75
CA ILE A 71 -3.31 -0.36 -9.63
C ILE A 71 -4.38 0.36 -10.44
N LEU A 72 -4.34 1.69 -10.44
CA LEU A 72 -5.27 2.55 -11.17
C LEU A 72 -4.55 3.35 -12.24
N THR A 73 -5.23 3.52 -13.37
CA THR A 73 -4.82 4.45 -14.43
C THR A 73 -5.53 5.78 -14.21
N PRO A 74 -4.85 6.93 -14.25
CA PRO A 74 -5.49 8.24 -14.22
C PRO A 74 -6.31 8.47 -15.49
N ASP A 75 -7.30 9.38 -15.42
CA ASP A 75 -8.09 9.77 -16.60
C ASP A 75 -7.35 10.83 -17.43
N SER A 76 -6.54 11.67 -16.76
CA SER A 76 -5.63 12.63 -17.40
C SER A 76 -4.39 12.86 -16.54
N GLY A 77 -3.39 13.51 -17.11
CA GLY A 77 -2.11 13.78 -16.47
C GLY A 77 -1.14 12.59 -16.56
N GLN A 78 -0.01 12.69 -15.87
CA GLN A 78 1.06 11.71 -15.91
C GLN A 78 1.64 11.46 -14.52
N CYS A 79 1.78 10.19 -14.16
CA CYS A 79 2.53 9.72 -12.99
C CYS A 79 3.79 9.01 -13.48
N VAL A 80 4.97 9.48 -13.04
CA VAL A 80 6.26 8.86 -13.33
C VAL A 80 6.95 8.57 -12.01
N ILE A 81 7.42 7.34 -11.83
CA ILE A 81 8.12 6.90 -10.63
C ILE A 81 9.40 6.17 -11.05
N ASP A 82 10.53 6.69 -10.60
CA ASP A 82 11.86 6.19 -10.97
C ASP A 82 12.02 6.01 -12.50
N GLY A 83 11.54 7.02 -13.27
CA GLY A 83 11.57 7.02 -14.73
C GLY A 83 10.52 6.15 -15.42
N ARG A 84 9.64 5.44 -14.69
CA ARG A 84 8.63 4.52 -15.21
C ARG A 84 7.22 5.05 -15.03
N ILE A 85 6.34 4.68 -15.94
CA ILE A 85 4.90 4.92 -15.79
C ILE A 85 4.28 3.67 -15.15
N PRO A 86 3.82 3.74 -13.87
CA PRO A 86 3.45 2.57 -13.05
C PRO A 86 2.47 1.60 -13.72
N TYR A 87 1.42 2.11 -14.35
CA TYR A 87 0.38 1.29 -14.98
C TYR A 87 0.79 0.72 -16.34
N LYS A 88 1.84 1.24 -16.99
CA LYS A 88 2.36 0.72 -18.28
C LYS A 88 3.44 -0.34 -18.06
N GLU A 89 4.30 -0.15 -17.06
CA GLU A 89 5.46 -0.98 -16.75
C GLU A 89 5.28 -1.73 -15.43
N ARG A 90 4.07 -2.25 -15.21
CA ARG A 90 3.60 -2.72 -13.90
C ARG A 90 4.52 -3.76 -13.26
N VAL A 91 5.01 -4.75 -14.00
CA VAL A 91 5.87 -5.81 -13.45
C VAL A 91 7.18 -5.24 -12.92
N ALA A 92 7.88 -4.45 -13.72
CA ALA A 92 9.14 -3.83 -13.32
C ALA A 92 8.94 -2.79 -12.20
N HIS A 93 7.80 -2.10 -12.19
CA HIS A 93 7.46 -1.13 -11.16
C HIS A 93 7.21 -1.81 -9.80
N VAL A 94 6.38 -2.87 -9.77
CA VAL A 94 6.02 -3.57 -8.52
C VAL A 94 7.24 -4.18 -7.84
N GLN A 95 8.26 -4.61 -8.59
CA GLN A 95 9.51 -5.12 -8.02
C GLN A 95 10.31 -4.08 -7.22
N GLN A 96 10.01 -2.79 -7.38
CA GLN A 96 10.75 -1.70 -6.72
C GLN A 96 9.95 -0.99 -5.63
N ILE A 97 8.72 -1.39 -5.41
CA ILE A 97 7.84 -0.78 -4.41
C ILE A 97 7.36 -1.80 -3.37
N GLY A 98 7.34 -1.39 -2.10
CA GLY A 98 6.60 -2.06 -1.04
C GLY A 98 5.26 -1.34 -0.84
N VAL A 99 4.20 -2.09 -0.59
CA VAL A 99 2.87 -1.49 -0.40
C VAL A 99 2.16 -2.16 0.78
N VAL A 100 1.61 -1.35 1.68
CA VAL A 100 0.72 -1.83 2.75
C VAL A 100 -0.59 -1.07 2.68
N PHE A 101 -1.69 -1.80 2.55
CA PHE A 101 -3.04 -1.26 2.66
C PHE A 101 -3.62 -1.67 4.01
N GLY A 102 -3.89 -0.70 4.90
CA GLY A 102 -4.28 -0.98 6.29
C GLY A 102 -5.51 -1.88 6.46
N GLN A 103 -6.38 -1.94 5.45
CA GLN A 103 -7.59 -2.77 5.47
C GLN A 103 -7.49 -4.07 4.66
N ARG A 104 -6.35 -4.37 4.07
CA ARG A 104 -6.13 -5.58 3.26
C ARG A 104 -4.85 -6.26 3.70
N SER A 105 -4.92 -7.59 3.87
CA SER A 105 -3.75 -8.40 4.18
C SER A 105 -3.18 -9.00 2.90
N GLN A 106 -1.86 -8.98 2.78
CA GLN A 106 -1.10 -9.76 1.82
C GLN A 106 -0.64 -11.10 2.40
N LEU A 107 -0.77 -11.26 3.73
CA LEU A 107 -0.44 -12.51 4.42
C LEU A 107 -1.60 -13.50 4.31
N TRP A 108 -1.29 -14.75 4.16
CA TRP A 108 -2.27 -15.82 4.14
C TRP A 108 -2.82 -16.08 5.53
N TRP A 109 -4.16 -16.15 5.62
CA TRP A 109 -4.90 -16.12 6.87
C TRP A 109 -4.67 -17.33 7.77
N ASP A 110 -4.61 -18.53 7.17
CA ASP A 110 -4.63 -19.81 7.90
C ASP A 110 -3.24 -20.44 8.10
N VAL A 111 -2.19 -19.85 7.55
CA VAL A 111 -0.82 -20.38 7.65
C VAL A 111 0.06 -19.50 8.55
N PRO A 112 1.17 -20.05 9.08
CA PRO A 112 2.18 -19.27 9.78
C PRO A 112 2.69 -18.08 8.95
N VAL A 113 3.05 -16.99 9.62
CA VAL A 113 3.58 -15.79 8.95
C VAL A 113 4.78 -16.11 8.06
N ILE A 114 5.67 -17.00 8.54
CA ILE A 114 6.88 -17.38 7.79
C ILE A 114 6.56 -17.98 6.42
N ASP A 115 5.49 -18.78 6.30
CA ASP A 115 5.08 -19.39 5.03
C ASP A 115 4.63 -18.32 4.02
N SER A 116 3.95 -17.26 4.51
CA SER A 116 3.61 -16.11 3.69
C SER A 116 4.86 -15.34 3.22
N PHE A 117 5.88 -15.23 4.07
CA PHE A 117 7.14 -14.58 3.74
C PHE A 117 7.94 -15.40 2.71
N GLU A 118 7.95 -16.72 2.82
CA GLU A 118 8.58 -17.61 1.81
C GLU A 118 7.89 -17.50 0.45
N LEU A 119 6.54 -17.45 0.44
CA LEU A 119 5.82 -17.19 -0.79
C LEU A 119 6.17 -15.84 -1.43
N ILE A 120 6.29 -14.77 -0.61
CA ILE A 120 6.72 -13.45 -1.08
C ILE A 120 8.14 -13.52 -1.66
N LYS A 121 9.06 -14.23 -1.01
CA LYS A 121 10.41 -14.49 -1.53
C LYS A 121 10.34 -15.07 -2.95
N ASP A 122 9.50 -16.07 -3.16
CA ASP A 122 9.37 -16.75 -4.46
C ASP A 122 8.73 -15.84 -5.52
N ILE A 123 7.66 -15.10 -5.14
CA ILE A 123 6.98 -14.14 -6.03
C ILE A 123 7.95 -13.06 -6.53
N TYR A 124 8.74 -12.49 -5.63
CA TYR A 124 9.71 -11.43 -5.96
C TYR A 124 11.07 -11.97 -6.41
N ARG A 125 11.24 -13.30 -6.43
CA ARG A 125 12.50 -13.99 -6.80
C ARG A 125 13.70 -13.49 -6.00
N ILE A 126 13.51 -13.34 -4.69
CA ILE A 126 14.55 -12.88 -3.77
C ILE A 126 15.55 -14.03 -3.56
N ASP A 127 16.83 -13.78 -3.74
CA ASP A 127 17.85 -14.78 -3.44
C ASP A 127 17.91 -15.11 -1.93
N ASP A 128 18.33 -16.34 -1.60
CA ASP A 128 18.32 -16.84 -0.23
C ASP A 128 19.14 -15.98 0.75
N LYS A 129 20.26 -15.45 0.31
CA LYS A 129 21.14 -14.63 1.15
C LYS A 129 20.48 -13.31 1.51
N THR A 130 19.93 -12.62 0.51
CA THR A 130 19.18 -11.36 0.68
C THR A 130 17.95 -11.58 1.52
N TYR A 131 17.17 -12.65 1.26
CA TYR A 131 15.98 -12.97 2.03
C TYR A 131 16.29 -13.17 3.52
N ARG A 132 17.29 -14.04 3.85
CA ARG A 132 17.66 -14.31 5.24
C ARG A 132 18.17 -13.07 5.96
N ARG A 133 18.99 -12.25 5.30
CA ARG A 133 19.45 -10.97 5.87
C ARG A 133 18.27 -10.06 6.17
N ASN A 134 17.42 -9.78 5.17
CA ASN A 134 16.30 -8.86 5.34
C ASN A 134 15.28 -9.38 6.36
N LEU A 135 15.01 -10.70 6.37
CA LEU A 135 14.13 -11.32 7.36
C LEU A 135 14.66 -11.10 8.78
N ASN A 136 15.92 -11.42 9.04
CA ASN A 136 16.52 -11.26 10.36
C ASN A 136 16.51 -9.78 10.79
N ASP A 137 17.07 -8.89 9.96
CA ASP A 137 17.16 -7.47 10.27
C ASP A 137 15.78 -6.85 10.59
N LEU A 138 14.76 -7.14 9.76
CA LEU A 138 13.43 -6.55 9.92
C LEU A 138 12.66 -7.16 11.10
N THR A 139 12.81 -8.46 11.34
CA THR A 139 12.12 -9.14 12.47
C THR A 139 12.74 -8.78 13.81
N ASP A 140 14.05 -8.58 13.88
CA ASP A 140 14.74 -8.13 15.08
C ASP A 140 14.34 -6.70 15.45
N LEU A 141 14.30 -5.78 14.48
CA LEU A 141 13.87 -4.39 14.68
C LEU A 141 12.43 -4.26 15.23
N LEU A 142 11.55 -5.20 14.88
CA LEU A 142 10.15 -5.20 15.33
C LEU A 142 9.86 -6.21 16.44
N ALA A 143 10.89 -6.89 16.98
CA ALA A 143 10.76 -7.94 18.00
C ALA A 143 9.69 -8.98 17.62
N MET A 144 9.84 -9.61 16.44
CA MET A 144 8.81 -10.46 15.84
C MET A 144 9.11 -11.97 15.90
N GLY A 145 10.24 -12.39 16.50
CA GLY A 145 10.70 -13.78 16.45
C GLY A 145 9.62 -14.81 16.76
N ASP A 146 8.84 -14.58 17.83
CA ASP A 146 7.77 -15.49 18.27
C ASP A 146 6.54 -15.46 17.33
N LEU A 147 6.39 -14.42 16.53
CA LEU A 147 5.22 -14.26 15.64
C LEU A 147 5.34 -15.06 14.35
N LEU A 148 6.57 -15.37 13.90
CA LEU A 148 6.82 -16.01 12.62
C LEU A 148 6.14 -17.39 12.49
N LYS A 149 6.05 -18.13 13.59
CA LYS A 149 5.42 -19.46 13.61
C LYS A 149 3.93 -19.42 13.90
N THR A 150 3.37 -18.24 14.11
CA THR A 150 1.94 -18.07 14.45
C THR A 150 1.12 -17.89 13.18
N PRO A 151 -0.01 -18.61 13.02
CA PRO A 151 -0.95 -18.35 11.93
C PRO A 151 -1.46 -16.91 11.97
N THR A 152 -1.56 -16.26 10.79
CA THR A 152 -1.94 -14.84 10.66
C THR A 152 -3.25 -14.51 11.37
N ARG A 153 -4.24 -15.42 11.35
CA ARG A 153 -5.54 -15.25 12.03
C ARG A 153 -5.45 -15.11 13.54
N ASN A 154 -4.39 -15.62 14.15
CA ASN A 154 -4.19 -15.60 15.60
C ASN A 154 -3.45 -14.34 16.08
N LEU A 155 -3.01 -13.49 15.17
CA LEU A 155 -2.30 -12.26 15.49
C LEU A 155 -3.28 -11.14 15.88
N SER A 156 -2.88 -10.32 16.84
CA SER A 156 -3.54 -9.03 17.09
C SER A 156 -3.38 -8.12 15.86
N LEU A 157 -4.22 -7.08 15.76
CA LEU A 157 -4.13 -6.12 14.65
C LEU A 157 -2.73 -5.46 14.56
N GLY A 158 -2.14 -5.10 15.70
CA GLY A 158 -0.80 -4.51 15.75
C GLY A 158 0.31 -5.50 15.38
N GLN A 159 0.19 -6.77 15.80
CA GLN A 159 1.10 -7.83 15.39
C GLN A 159 1.01 -8.08 13.89
N ARG A 160 -0.21 -8.19 13.36
CA ARG A 160 -0.44 -8.37 11.93
C ARG A 160 0.13 -7.21 11.11
N MET A 161 -0.08 -5.96 11.54
CA MET A 161 0.46 -4.81 10.83
C MET A 161 2.00 -4.82 10.80
N ARG A 162 2.67 -5.23 11.88
CA ARG A 162 4.14 -5.42 11.87
C ARG A 162 4.56 -6.45 10.81
N CYS A 163 3.85 -7.58 10.74
CA CYS A 163 4.13 -8.61 9.73
C CYS A 163 3.87 -8.11 8.29
N GLU A 164 2.80 -7.32 8.06
CA GLU A 164 2.50 -6.70 6.76
C GLU A 164 3.61 -5.76 6.29
N ILE A 165 4.14 -4.94 7.20
CA ILE A 165 5.21 -4.01 6.87
C ILE A 165 6.50 -4.77 6.56
N VAL A 166 6.86 -5.79 7.36
CA VAL A 166 8.01 -6.66 7.07
C VAL A 166 7.84 -7.32 5.70
N ALA A 167 6.68 -7.92 5.43
CA ALA A 167 6.37 -8.53 4.14
C ALA A 167 6.62 -7.60 2.96
N SER A 168 6.22 -6.32 3.10
CA SER A 168 6.39 -5.31 2.05
C SER A 168 7.85 -4.85 1.85
N LEU A 169 8.76 -5.19 2.78
CA LEU A 169 10.17 -4.79 2.76
C LEU A 169 11.14 -5.93 2.46
N LEU A 170 10.68 -7.19 2.39
CA LEU A 170 11.55 -8.36 2.20
C LEU A 170 12.37 -8.30 0.91
N HIS A 171 11.82 -7.74 -0.15
CA HIS A 171 12.46 -7.62 -1.46
C HIS A 171 13.28 -6.33 -1.62
N ASP A 172 13.53 -5.59 -0.51
CA ASP A 172 14.34 -4.38 -0.45
C ASP A 172 13.88 -3.28 -1.42
N PRO A 173 12.60 -2.84 -1.33
CA PRO A 173 12.05 -1.86 -2.25
C PRO A 173 12.67 -0.47 -2.07
N LYS A 174 12.78 0.30 -3.15
CA LYS A 174 13.22 1.71 -3.12
C LYS A 174 12.14 2.65 -2.54
N ILE A 175 10.87 2.27 -2.67
CA ILE A 175 9.74 3.10 -2.27
C ILE A 175 8.76 2.26 -1.45
N LEU A 176 8.27 2.81 -0.34
CA LEU A 176 7.28 2.19 0.53
C LEU A 176 6.02 3.06 0.56
N PHE A 177 4.90 2.52 0.10
CA PHE A 177 3.59 3.13 0.18
C PHE A 177 2.78 2.53 1.35
N LEU A 178 2.29 3.38 2.24
CA LEU A 178 1.55 2.98 3.43
C LEU A 178 0.20 3.71 3.46
N ASP A 179 -0.87 3.00 3.11
CA ASP A 179 -2.24 3.55 3.12
C ASP A 179 -2.91 3.23 4.46
N GLU A 180 -2.97 4.22 5.35
CA GLU A 180 -3.54 4.14 6.70
C GLU A 180 -2.95 3.01 7.60
N PRO A 181 -1.62 2.88 7.72
CA PRO A 181 -0.98 1.73 8.37
C PRO A 181 -1.22 1.66 9.88
N THR A 182 -1.73 2.72 10.49
CA THR A 182 -1.93 2.79 11.95
C THR A 182 -3.39 2.86 12.37
N ILE A 183 -4.33 2.67 11.42
CA ILE A 183 -5.76 2.72 11.74
C ILE A 183 -6.16 1.56 12.65
N GLY A 184 -6.94 1.85 13.69
CA GLY A 184 -7.41 0.82 14.65
C GLY A 184 -6.35 0.27 15.60
N LEU A 185 -5.09 0.71 15.53
CA LEU A 185 -4.05 0.27 16.44
C LEU A 185 -4.08 1.02 17.78
N ASP A 186 -3.62 0.36 18.85
CA ASP A 186 -3.34 0.98 20.12
C ASP A 186 -2.16 1.96 20.06
N ALA A 187 -2.01 2.80 21.11
CA ALA A 187 -0.98 3.85 21.14
C ALA A 187 0.45 3.29 21.09
N VAL A 188 0.71 2.15 21.74
CA VAL A 188 2.05 1.54 21.80
C VAL A 188 2.43 1.01 20.42
N SER A 189 1.52 0.29 19.77
CA SER A 189 1.71 -0.23 18.42
C SER A 189 1.92 0.89 17.40
N LYS A 190 1.18 2.01 17.49
CA LYS A 190 1.38 3.19 16.64
C LYS A 190 2.77 3.77 16.76
N ILE A 191 3.26 3.94 18.01
CA ILE A 191 4.60 4.50 18.27
C ILE A 191 5.68 3.56 17.72
N SER A 192 5.55 2.26 17.96
CA SER A 192 6.50 1.25 17.48
C SER A 192 6.61 1.27 15.95
N ILE A 193 5.47 1.24 15.24
CA ILE A 193 5.43 1.27 13.79
C ILE A 193 6.02 2.56 13.22
N ARG A 194 5.70 3.72 13.82
CA ARG A 194 6.27 5.00 13.37
C ARG A 194 7.79 5.06 13.51
N LYS A 195 8.32 4.58 14.65
CA LYS A 195 9.77 4.50 14.87
C LYS A 195 10.43 3.59 13.84
N PHE A 196 9.84 2.43 13.59
CA PHE A 196 10.34 1.47 12.62
C PHE A 196 10.37 2.05 11.19
N ILE A 197 9.27 2.68 10.74
CA ILE A 197 9.20 3.28 9.40
C ILE A 197 10.28 4.38 9.26
N LYS A 198 10.46 5.20 10.30
CA LYS A 198 11.50 6.23 10.31
C LYS A 198 12.89 5.61 10.21
N GLN A 199 13.16 4.55 10.96
CA GLN A 199 14.44 3.85 10.93
C GLN A 199 14.71 3.23 9.55
N VAL A 200 13.72 2.57 8.94
CA VAL A 200 13.85 2.04 7.56
C VAL A 200 14.19 3.14 6.56
N ASN A 201 13.54 4.30 6.65
CA ASN A 201 13.85 5.45 5.79
C ASN A 201 15.28 5.95 5.99
N GLU A 202 15.73 6.09 7.24
CA GLU A 202 17.06 6.58 7.58
C GLU A 202 18.19 5.61 7.18
N ASP A 203 18.02 4.31 7.48
CA ASP A 203 19.05 3.28 7.27
C ASP A 203 19.12 2.82 5.82
N ARG A 204 17.97 2.63 5.15
CA ARG A 204 17.91 2.08 3.79
C ARG A 204 17.70 3.13 2.72
N LYS A 205 17.50 4.41 3.10
CA LYS A 205 17.15 5.50 2.18
C LYS A 205 15.89 5.21 1.35
N THR A 206 15.01 4.37 1.87
CA THR A 206 13.73 4.06 1.23
C THR A 206 12.84 5.29 1.23
N THR A 207 12.35 5.71 0.08
CA THR A 207 11.33 6.77 -0.02
C THR A 207 10.03 6.28 0.59
N VAL A 208 9.43 7.05 1.50
CA VAL A 208 8.20 6.62 2.19
C VAL A 208 7.07 7.60 1.91
N VAL A 209 5.94 7.08 1.48
CA VAL A 209 4.70 7.86 1.33
C VAL A 209 3.62 7.23 2.20
N LEU A 210 3.12 7.98 3.17
CA LEU A 210 2.12 7.49 4.12
C LEU A 210 0.88 8.38 4.16
N THR A 211 -0.30 7.80 4.39
CA THR A 211 -1.57 8.52 4.54
C THR A 211 -2.14 8.37 5.95
#